data_198695e695343d18c4e87e5860a6b529
#
_entry.id   198695e695343d18c4e87e5860a6b529
#
_cell.length_a   1.000
_cell.length_b   1.000
_cell.length_c   1.000
_cell.angle_alpha   90.00
_cell.angle_beta   90.00
_cell.angle_gamma   90.00
#
_symmetry.space_group_name_H-M   'P 1'
#
loop_
_entity.id
_entity.type
_entity.pdbx_description
1 polymer ?
#
loop_
_entity_poly.entity_id
_entity_poly.type
_entity_poly.pdbx_seq_one_letter_code
_entity_poly.pdbx_strand_id
1 'polypeptide(L)'
;MKITKIEAIPFSIPYRKPLRFASGEVHAAEHVLVRMHTSDGVVGVAEATPRPFTYGETQAGIVAVIEQIFAPQILGSTLLEREIVWSRLQRTVGNPAAKSAIDMALWDALGQTLDRPVSRLLGGFTDRMRVCHMVGFEEPARMVAEVERMMDAYGIRTFKVKVGRRPVTLDTAVVRALRDRFGDEIELYIDGNRGWSASEALRAMREMADLGLTFAEELCPADDVIGRRWLVSKLDIPFIADESATTPAEVTREILSGAATAVSIKCARTGFTQSQRVHHLAEGLGLEVVMGNQVDGQLGSACTAAFGAAFRLTSQRPGELSNFLDMSDDLLTQPLVISDGELVIGSGAGISVEIDEEKLTRYRLDR
;
A
#
# COMPACT_ATOMS: atom_id res chain seq x y z
N MET A 1 24.88 -1.17 16.90
CA MET A 1 23.83 -1.30 15.91
C MET A 1 23.60 -2.76 15.44
N LYS A 2 23.68 -3.78 16.34
CA LYS A 2 23.34 -5.18 15.96
C LYS A 2 21.89 -5.50 16.33
N ILE A 3 21.20 -6.27 15.50
CA ILE A 3 19.86 -6.78 15.78
C ILE A 3 19.98 -7.79 16.94
N THR A 4 19.28 -7.55 18.05
CA THR A 4 19.35 -8.38 19.26
C THR A 4 18.07 -9.18 19.51
N LYS A 5 16.91 -8.65 19.09
CA LYS A 5 15.60 -9.31 19.22
C LYS A 5 14.66 -8.82 18.14
N ILE A 6 13.75 -9.66 17.68
CA ILE A 6 12.61 -9.28 16.83
C ILE A 6 11.35 -9.79 17.53
N GLU A 7 10.35 -8.93 17.65
CA GLU A 7 9.01 -9.27 18.17
C GLU A 7 7.99 -9.11 17.03
N ALA A 8 7.08 -10.04 16.94
CA ALA A 8 5.94 -10.02 16.03
C ALA A 8 4.65 -10.07 16.84
N ILE A 9 4.02 -8.92 17.07
CA ILE A 9 2.89 -8.76 17.99
C ILE A 9 1.60 -8.66 17.16
N PRO A 10 0.73 -9.70 17.15
CA PRO A 10 -0.54 -9.65 16.47
C PRO A 10 -1.50 -8.70 17.18
N PHE A 11 -2.21 -7.88 16.42
CA PHE A 11 -3.24 -6.99 16.95
C PHE A 11 -4.46 -6.92 16.03
N SER A 12 -5.61 -6.49 16.55
CA SER A 12 -6.85 -6.35 15.80
C SER A 12 -7.55 -5.05 16.17
N ILE A 13 -7.72 -4.16 15.19
CA ILE A 13 -8.47 -2.90 15.33
C ILE A 13 -9.71 -2.97 14.45
N PRO A 14 -10.93 -2.83 14.98
CA PRO A 14 -12.16 -2.86 14.18
C PRO A 14 -12.21 -1.72 13.15
N TYR A 15 -12.76 -1.98 11.98
CA TYR A 15 -13.19 -0.92 11.07
C TYR A 15 -14.49 -0.29 11.54
N ARG A 16 -14.69 1.00 11.27
CA ARG A 16 -15.95 1.74 11.57
C ARG A 16 -17.14 1.18 10.78
N LYS A 17 -16.87 0.67 9.59
CA LYS A 17 -17.77 -0.11 8.72
C LYS A 17 -16.96 -1.19 8.01
N PRO A 18 -17.54 -2.37 7.71
CA PRO A 18 -16.83 -3.40 6.97
C PRO A 18 -16.34 -2.89 5.62
N LEU A 19 -15.11 -3.23 5.26
CA LEU A 19 -14.55 -2.94 3.94
C LEU A 19 -14.92 -4.04 2.96
N ARG A 20 -15.43 -3.67 1.77
CA ARG A 20 -15.89 -4.61 0.74
C ARG A 20 -15.08 -4.50 -0.53
N PHE A 21 -14.57 -5.64 -0.99
CA PHE A 21 -13.77 -5.80 -2.20
C PHE A 21 -14.29 -6.96 -3.04
N ALA A 22 -13.77 -7.11 -4.27
CA ALA A 22 -14.06 -8.27 -5.10
C ALA A 22 -13.68 -9.61 -4.43
N SER A 23 -12.68 -9.60 -3.53
CA SER A 23 -12.18 -10.77 -2.79
C SER A 23 -12.93 -11.08 -1.49
N GLY A 24 -13.89 -10.25 -1.05
CA GLY A 24 -14.65 -10.49 0.19
C GLY A 24 -14.84 -9.24 1.06
N GLU A 25 -15.21 -9.47 2.32
CA GLU A 25 -15.49 -8.44 3.32
C GLU A 25 -14.53 -8.58 4.50
N VAL A 26 -14.03 -7.45 5.04
CA VAL A 26 -13.09 -7.40 6.16
C VAL A 26 -13.65 -6.48 7.25
N HIS A 27 -13.72 -6.98 8.49
CA HIS A 27 -14.33 -6.29 9.64
C HIS A 27 -13.33 -5.61 10.57
N ALA A 28 -12.08 -6.05 10.56
CA ALA A 28 -11.01 -5.52 11.41
C ALA A 28 -9.65 -5.57 10.68
N ALA A 29 -8.76 -4.67 11.07
CA ALA A 29 -7.36 -4.71 10.70
C ALA A 29 -6.63 -5.72 11.61
N GLU A 30 -6.57 -6.97 11.17
CA GLU A 30 -5.84 -8.06 11.85
C GLU A 30 -4.39 -8.06 11.39
N HIS A 31 -3.59 -7.14 11.92
CA HIS A 31 -2.22 -6.88 11.48
C HIS A 31 -1.19 -7.37 12.51
N VAL A 32 0.09 -7.23 12.18
CA VAL A 32 1.19 -7.58 13.08
C VAL A 32 2.13 -6.38 13.21
N LEU A 33 2.33 -5.91 14.45
CA LEU A 33 3.39 -4.96 14.77
C LEU A 33 4.72 -5.72 14.87
N VAL A 34 5.71 -5.30 14.09
CA VAL A 34 7.07 -5.80 14.17
C VAL A 34 7.93 -4.81 14.92
N ARG A 35 8.65 -5.28 15.96
CA ARG A 35 9.64 -4.51 16.70
C ARG A 35 11.01 -5.14 16.52
N MET A 36 11.95 -4.34 16.07
CA MET A 36 13.36 -4.74 15.91
C MET A 36 14.21 -4.03 16.95
N HIS A 37 14.68 -4.77 17.95
CA HIS A 37 15.55 -4.27 19.00
C HIS A 37 17.02 -4.33 18.57
N THR A 38 17.79 -3.34 18.98
CA THR A 38 19.20 -3.22 18.63
C THR A 38 20.10 -3.18 19.90
N SER A 39 21.40 -3.45 19.71
CA SER A 39 22.39 -3.48 20.79
C SER A 39 22.66 -2.11 21.44
N ASP A 40 22.25 -1.05 20.79
CA ASP A 40 22.38 0.36 21.22
C ASP A 40 21.06 0.92 21.81
N GLY A 41 20.07 0.04 22.04
CA GLY A 41 18.81 0.36 22.72
C GLY A 41 17.74 0.97 21.84
N VAL A 42 18.01 1.14 20.54
CA VAL A 42 17.01 1.61 19.57
C VAL A 42 16.03 0.47 19.25
N VAL A 43 14.75 0.82 19.04
CA VAL A 43 13.69 -0.12 18.63
C VAL A 43 13.04 0.42 17.36
N GLY A 44 13.32 -0.21 16.24
CA GLY A 44 12.62 0.08 14.98
C GLY A 44 11.27 -0.63 14.92
N VAL A 45 10.29 0.03 14.32
CA VAL A 45 8.91 -0.47 14.21
C VAL A 45 8.41 -0.47 12.78
N ALA A 46 7.56 -1.44 12.47
CA ALA A 46 6.81 -1.50 11.22
C ALA A 46 5.54 -2.33 11.38
N GLU A 47 4.64 -2.19 10.43
CA GLU A 47 3.39 -2.94 10.35
C GLU A 47 3.46 -3.99 9.23
N ALA A 48 3.08 -5.24 9.52
CA ALA A 48 2.82 -6.24 8.51
C ALA A 48 1.31 -6.41 8.33
N THR A 49 0.87 -6.30 7.09
CA THR A 49 -0.55 -6.34 6.71
C THR A 49 -0.86 -7.66 6.00
N PRO A 50 -1.50 -8.62 6.65
CA PRO A 50 -1.87 -9.90 6.04
C PRO A 50 -2.90 -9.73 4.92
N ARG A 51 -2.70 -10.46 3.83
CA ARG A 51 -3.65 -10.50 2.71
C ARG A 51 -3.84 -11.94 2.23
N PRO A 52 -4.59 -12.78 2.98
CA PRO A 52 -4.70 -14.21 2.69
C PRO A 52 -5.27 -14.51 1.30
N PHE A 53 -6.23 -13.70 0.83
CA PHE A 53 -6.86 -13.88 -0.49
C PHE A 53 -6.07 -13.28 -1.66
N THR A 54 -5.00 -12.52 -1.38
CA THR A 54 -4.19 -11.87 -2.41
C THR A 54 -2.78 -12.45 -2.47
N TYR A 55 -2.13 -12.60 -1.32
CA TYR A 55 -0.73 -13.04 -1.21
C TYR A 55 -0.53 -14.31 -0.39
N GLY A 56 -1.60 -14.85 0.21
CA GLY A 56 -1.58 -16.11 0.94
C GLY A 56 -1.09 -16.02 2.39
N GLU A 57 -0.74 -14.84 2.90
CA GLU A 57 -0.29 -14.67 4.27
C GLU A 57 -1.46 -14.41 5.23
N THR A 58 -1.46 -15.11 6.35
CA THR A 58 -2.35 -14.90 7.50
C THR A 58 -1.60 -14.23 8.64
N GLN A 59 -2.30 -13.58 9.56
CA GLN A 59 -1.69 -12.96 10.74
C GLN A 59 -0.84 -13.96 11.55
N ALA A 60 -1.38 -15.12 11.88
CA ALA A 60 -0.66 -16.18 12.59
C ALA A 60 0.55 -16.70 11.81
N GLY A 61 0.43 -16.82 10.48
CA GLY A 61 1.52 -17.22 9.60
C GLY A 61 2.66 -16.21 9.59
N ILE A 62 2.35 -14.92 9.59
CA ILE A 62 3.35 -13.83 9.68
C ILE A 62 4.11 -13.90 11.01
N VAL A 63 3.41 -14.05 12.14
CA VAL A 63 4.04 -14.19 13.46
C VAL A 63 4.98 -15.41 13.46
N ALA A 64 4.47 -16.57 13.06
CA ALA A 64 5.26 -17.81 13.06
C ALA A 64 6.51 -17.73 12.17
N VAL A 65 6.40 -17.20 10.95
CA VAL A 65 7.54 -17.11 10.04
C VAL A 65 8.60 -16.11 10.53
N ILE A 66 8.16 -15.00 11.12
CA ILE A 66 9.09 -14.01 11.70
C ILE A 66 9.86 -14.63 12.86
N GLU A 67 9.17 -15.23 13.83
CA GLU A 67 9.80 -15.75 15.05
C GLU A 67 10.63 -17.01 14.81
N GLN A 68 10.12 -17.96 14.04
CA GLN A 68 10.72 -19.28 13.92
C GLN A 68 11.72 -19.38 12.76
N ILE A 69 11.60 -18.53 11.74
CA ILE A 69 12.41 -18.65 10.52
C ILE A 69 13.26 -17.41 10.29
N PHE A 70 12.69 -16.19 10.31
CA PHE A 70 13.43 -15.00 9.94
C PHE A 70 14.34 -14.48 11.05
N ALA A 71 13.82 -14.34 12.27
CA ALA A 71 14.59 -13.82 13.40
C ALA A 71 15.89 -14.64 13.61
N PRO A 72 15.87 -15.99 13.69
CA PRO A 72 17.10 -16.78 13.86
C PRO A 72 18.15 -16.55 12.78
N GLN A 73 17.76 -16.19 11.55
CA GLN A 73 18.67 -15.98 10.44
C GLN A 73 19.36 -14.61 10.45
N ILE A 74 18.76 -13.61 11.08
CA ILE A 74 19.22 -12.22 10.99
C ILE A 74 19.67 -11.63 12.33
N LEU A 75 19.42 -12.30 13.46
CA LEU A 75 19.99 -11.91 14.76
C LEU A 75 21.51 -11.83 14.68
N GLY A 76 22.08 -10.77 15.29
CA GLY A 76 23.51 -10.46 15.29
C GLY A 76 23.99 -9.70 14.04
N SER A 77 23.21 -9.60 12.96
CA SER A 77 23.51 -8.75 11.81
C SER A 77 23.50 -7.28 12.22
N THR A 78 24.26 -6.43 11.53
CA THR A 78 24.23 -4.98 11.75
C THR A 78 23.13 -4.32 10.88
N LEU A 79 22.61 -3.18 11.34
CA LEU A 79 21.63 -2.41 10.55
C LEU A 79 22.17 -1.94 9.19
N LEU A 80 23.49 -1.88 9.01
CA LEU A 80 24.13 -1.51 7.73
C LEU A 80 24.20 -2.65 6.73
N GLU A 81 24.02 -3.91 7.17
CA GLU A 81 24.07 -5.10 6.33
C GLU A 81 22.73 -5.43 5.66
N ARG A 82 22.00 -4.41 5.20
CA ARG A 82 20.63 -4.58 4.64
C ARG A 82 20.56 -5.60 3.51
N GLU A 83 21.52 -5.60 2.59
CA GLU A 83 21.58 -6.58 1.49
C GLU A 83 21.79 -8.01 2.01
N ILE A 84 22.58 -8.17 3.06
CA ILE A 84 22.81 -9.50 3.69
C ILE A 84 21.52 -9.96 4.37
N VAL A 85 20.89 -9.07 5.15
CA VAL A 85 19.60 -9.36 5.81
C VAL A 85 18.55 -9.74 4.78
N TRP A 86 18.38 -8.91 3.74
CA TRP A 86 17.44 -9.19 2.67
C TRP A 86 17.72 -10.52 1.96
N SER A 87 18.98 -10.80 1.62
CA SER A 87 19.40 -12.07 1.01
C SER A 87 19.04 -13.30 1.86
N ARG A 88 19.17 -13.19 3.19
CA ARG A 88 18.79 -14.27 4.11
C ARG A 88 17.27 -14.49 4.14
N LEU A 89 16.47 -13.40 4.18
CA LEU A 89 15.01 -13.48 4.12
C LEU A 89 14.52 -14.10 2.80
N GLN A 90 15.21 -13.83 1.69
CA GLN A 90 14.86 -14.38 0.37
C GLN A 90 15.09 -15.89 0.21
N ARG A 91 15.76 -16.57 1.14
CA ARG A 91 15.85 -18.03 1.15
C ARG A 91 14.51 -18.72 1.39
N THR A 92 13.57 -18.00 1.96
CA THR A 92 12.20 -18.48 2.21
C THR A 92 11.29 -17.99 1.07
N VAL A 93 10.55 -18.92 0.47
CA VAL A 93 9.59 -18.59 -0.62
C VAL A 93 8.41 -17.82 -0.06
N GLY A 94 7.87 -16.84 -0.82
CA GLY A 94 6.70 -16.09 -0.41
C GLY A 94 6.95 -15.19 0.81
N ASN A 95 5.91 -15.02 1.63
CA ASN A 95 5.91 -14.21 2.85
C ASN A 95 6.29 -12.74 2.63
N PRO A 96 5.69 -12.06 1.63
CA PRO A 96 6.07 -10.69 1.29
C PRO A 96 5.79 -9.70 2.42
N ALA A 97 4.65 -9.78 3.12
CA ALA A 97 4.32 -8.87 4.20
C ALA A 97 5.26 -9.02 5.41
N ALA A 98 5.58 -10.25 5.79
CA ALA A 98 6.52 -10.51 6.89
C ALA A 98 7.93 -9.97 6.57
N LYS A 99 8.44 -10.22 5.35
CA LYS A 99 9.75 -9.72 4.90
C LYS A 99 9.79 -8.21 4.85
N SER A 100 8.73 -7.59 4.36
CA SER A 100 8.61 -6.14 4.21
C SER A 100 8.60 -5.44 5.55
N ALA A 101 7.86 -5.96 6.53
CA ALA A 101 7.83 -5.38 7.86
C ALA A 101 9.20 -5.47 8.56
N ILE A 102 9.93 -6.57 8.41
CA ILE A 102 11.32 -6.68 8.91
C ILE A 102 12.22 -5.63 8.24
N ASP A 103 12.13 -5.48 6.91
CA ASP A 103 12.92 -4.49 6.16
C ASP A 103 12.60 -3.06 6.60
N MET A 104 11.31 -2.70 6.71
CA MET A 104 10.88 -1.38 7.15
C MET A 104 11.30 -1.09 8.60
N ALA A 105 11.15 -2.06 9.51
CA ALA A 105 11.60 -1.92 10.89
C ALA A 105 13.15 -1.75 10.99
N LEU A 106 13.90 -2.41 10.12
CA LEU A 106 15.35 -2.23 10.02
C LEU A 106 15.72 -0.81 9.58
N TRP A 107 15.03 -0.29 8.56
CA TRP A 107 15.22 1.08 8.08
C TRP A 107 14.82 2.11 9.14
N ASP A 108 13.74 1.87 9.87
CA ASP A 108 13.32 2.73 10.97
C ASP A 108 14.38 2.76 12.09
N ALA A 109 14.86 1.58 12.54
CA ALA A 109 15.95 1.48 13.51
C ALA A 109 17.24 2.19 13.03
N LEU A 110 17.57 2.06 11.75
CA LEU A 110 18.71 2.76 11.15
C LEU A 110 18.53 4.27 11.18
N GLY A 111 17.35 4.76 10.80
CA GLY A 111 17.02 6.18 10.83
C GLY A 111 17.11 6.76 12.25
N GLN A 112 16.57 6.05 13.24
CA GLN A 112 16.67 6.43 14.66
C GLN A 112 18.14 6.45 15.13
N THR A 113 18.93 5.43 14.80
CA THR A 113 20.35 5.36 15.18
C THR A 113 21.17 6.51 14.57
N LEU A 114 20.86 6.92 13.34
CA LEU A 114 21.53 8.00 12.64
C LEU A 114 20.95 9.39 12.95
N ASP A 115 19.89 9.45 13.74
CA ASP A 115 19.12 10.68 14.02
C ASP A 115 18.68 11.38 12.72
N ARG A 116 18.08 10.61 11.81
CA ARG A 116 17.59 11.11 10.51
C ARG A 116 16.27 10.43 10.12
N PRO A 117 15.35 11.18 9.47
CA PRO A 117 14.15 10.60 8.88
C PRO A 117 14.50 9.58 7.80
N VAL A 118 13.78 8.46 7.76
CA VAL A 118 13.95 7.45 6.70
C VAL A 118 13.71 8.04 5.32
N SER A 119 12.73 8.92 5.15
CA SER A 119 12.48 9.61 3.88
C SER A 119 13.72 10.35 3.36
N ARG A 120 14.52 10.97 4.26
CA ARG A 120 15.78 11.64 3.90
C ARG A 120 16.91 10.68 3.58
N LEU A 121 16.98 9.54 4.26
CA LEU A 121 17.96 8.50 3.98
C LEU A 121 17.69 7.79 2.64
N LEU A 122 16.43 7.71 2.21
CA LEU A 122 16.02 7.13 0.94
C LEU A 122 16.29 8.06 -0.26
N GLY A 123 16.03 9.38 -0.12
CA GLY A 123 16.20 10.32 -1.24
C GLY A 123 15.84 11.76 -0.90
N GLY A 124 14.87 11.98 -0.02
CA GLY A 124 14.58 13.28 0.58
C GLY A 124 14.01 14.34 -0.36
N PHE A 125 13.16 13.95 -1.32
CA PHE A 125 12.64 14.87 -2.33
C PHE A 125 11.63 15.89 -1.78
N THR A 126 10.63 15.42 -0.98
CA THR A 126 9.59 16.29 -0.41
C THR A 126 9.31 15.93 1.05
N ASP A 127 8.54 16.76 1.74
CA ASP A 127 8.08 16.56 3.12
C ASP A 127 6.58 16.27 3.21
N ARG A 128 5.89 16.05 2.08
CA ARG A 128 4.45 15.80 2.01
C ARG A 128 4.07 14.93 0.82
N MET A 129 2.95 14.25 0.94
CA MET A 129 2.36 13.45 -0.12
C MET A 129 0.91 13.81 -0.32
N ARG A 130 0.50 14.05 -1.57
CA ARG A 130 -0.93 14.13 -1.91
C ARG A 130 -1.60 12.79 -1.66
N VAL A 131 -2.83 12.83 -1.18
CA VAL A 131 -3.57 11.65 -0.76
C VAL A 131 -4.65 11.30 -1.79
N CYS A 132 -4.68 10.03 -2.14
CA CYS A 132 -5.81 9.38 -2.82
C CYS A 132 -6.62 8.59 -1.79
N HIS A 133 -7.96 8.70 -1.86
CA HIS A 133 -8.87 7.88 -1.06
C HIS A 133 -9.50 6.77 -1.88
N MET A 134 -9.55 5.58 -1.31
CA MET A 134 -10.17 4.41 -1.93
C MET A 134 -11.65 4.33 -1.55
N VAL A 135 -12.54 4.28 -2.55
CA VAL A 135 -13.99 4.12 -2.38
C VAL A 135 -14.38 2.69 -2.69
N GLY A 136 -14.99 2.00 -1.73
CA GLY A 136 -15.34 0.57 -1.80
C GLY A 136 -16.62 0.28 -2.59
N PHE A 137 -17.15 -0.95 -2.48
CA PHE A 137 -18.41 -1.36 -3.13
C PHE A 137 -19.63 -0.89 -2.34
N GLU A 138 -20.27 0.16 -2.81
CA GLU A 138 -21.54 0.65 -2.26
C GLU A 138 -22.46 1.14 -3.39
N GLU A 139 -23.67 1.59 -3.02
CA GLU A 139 -24.61 2.22 -3.93
C GLU A 139 -24.11 3.64 -4.33
N PRO A 140 -24.42 4.13 -5.55
CA PRO A 140 -23.92 5.41 -6.05
C PRO A 140 -24.11 6.58 -5.08
N ALA A 141 -25.27 6.72 -4.48
CA ALA A 141 -25.56 7.81 -3.55
C ALA A 141 -24.67 7.79 -2.28
N ARG A 142 -24.35 6.59 -1.78
CA ARG A 142 -23.45 6.44 -0.62
C ARG A 142 -22.00 6.77 -0.97
N MET A 143 -21.58 6.40 -2.18
CA MET A 143 -20.22 6.71 -2.65
C MET A 143 -20.06 8.22 -2.91
N VAL A 144 -21.07 8.87 -3.47
CA VAL A 144 -21.09 10.33 -3.61
C VAL A 144 -20.96 10.99 -2.23
N ALA A 145 -21.74 10.57 -1.24
CA ALA A 145 -21.68 11.13 0.12
C ALA A 145 -20.31 10.85 0.80
N GLU A 146 -19.68 9.72 0.52
CA GLU A 146 -18.34 9.42 1.03
C GLU A 146 -17.28 10.33 0.42
N VAL A 147 -17.30 10.51 -0.90
CA VAL A 147 -16.39 11.42 -1.61
C VAL A 147 -16.57 12.85 -1.10
N GLU A 148 -17.81 13.36 -0.99
CA GLU A 148 -18.10 14.69 -0.45
C GLU A 148 -17.53 14.86 0.97
N ARG A 149 -17.74 13.89 1.85
CA ARG A 149 -17.19 13.89 3.21
C ARG A 149 -15.65 13.93 3.21
N MET A 150 -14.97 13.20 2.32
CA MET A 150 -13.50 13.19 2.23
C MET A 150 -12.96 14.51 1.66
N MET A 151 -13.67 15.11 0.73
CA MET A 151 -13.34 16.44 0.20
C MET A 151 -13.47 17.50 1.30
N ASP A 152 -14.59 17.51 2.02
CA ASP A 152 -14.88 18.54 3.03
C ASP A 152 -13.99 18.41 4.27
N ALA A 153 -13.78 17.17 4.77
CA ALA A 153 -13.04 16.95 6.01
C ALA A 153 -11.52 16.98 5.84
N TYR A 154 -11.01 16.56 4.67
CA TYR A 154 -9.58 16.33 4.47
C TYR A 154 -9.01 17.04 3.25
N GLY A 155 -9.81 17.68 2.40
CA GLY A 155 -9.35 18.30 1.16
C GLY A 155 -8.93 17.32 0.07
N ILE A 156 -9.25 16.02 0.19
CA ILE A 156 -8.86 15.00 -0.77
C ILE A 156 -9.61 15.21 -2.09
N ARG A 157 -8.89 15.15 -3.22
CA ARG A 157 -9.43 15.39 -4.57
C ARG A 157 -9.17 14.24 -5.54
N THR A 158 -8.45 13.20 -5.13
CA THR A 158 -8.20 12.01 -5.96
C THR A 158 -8.84 10.80 -5.32
N PHE A 159 -9.60 10.03 -6.11
CA PHE A 159 -10.35 8.89 -5.62
C PHE A 159 -10.12 7.66 -6.50
N LYS A 160 -9.77 6.54 -5.86
CA LYS A 160 -9.73 5.22 -6.47
C LYS A 160 -11.06 4.51 -6.23
N VAL A 161 -11.81 4.23 -7.29
CA VAL A 161 -13.09 3.54 -7.22
C VAL A 161 -12.90 2.05 -7.43
N LYS A 162 -13.30 1.23 -6.46
CA LYS A 162 -13.31 -0.21 -6.62
C LYS A 162 -14.38 -0.63 -7.61
N VAL A 163 -13.98 -1.46 -8.58
CA VAL A 163 -14.84 -2.07 -9.59
C VAL A 163 -14.61 -3.58 -9.65
N GLY A 164 -15.36 -4.32 -10.43
CA GLY A 164 -15.22 -5.79 -10.54
C GLY A 164 -16.52 -6.54 -10.25
N ARG A 165 -17.60 -5.82 -9.91
CA ARG A 165 -18.94 -6.42 -9.70
C ARG A 165 -19.59 -6.87 -11.00
N ARG A 166 -20.59 -7.73 -10.87
CA ARG A 166 -21.43 -8.18 -11.98
C ARG A 166 -22.91 -7.91 -11.67
N PRO A 167 -23.71 -7.39 -12.62
CA PRO A 167 -23.27 -6.92 -13.95
C PRO A 167 -22.35 -5.68 -13.88
N VAL A 168 -21.54 -5.44 -14.91
CA VAL A 168 -20.57 -4.31 -14.96
C VAL A 168 -21.22 -2.93 -14.81
N THR A 169 -22.50 -2.84 -15.17
CA THR A 169 -23.32 -1.63 -15.04
C THR A 169 -23.45 -1.12 -13.59
N LEU A 170 -23.26 -1.98 -12.58
CA LEU A 170 -23.24 -1.57 -11.17
C LEU A 170 -22.07 -0.61 -10.89
N ASP A 171 -20.93 -0.88 -11.49
CA ASP A 171 -19.70 -0.10 -11.28
C ASP A 171 -19.67 1.13 -12.20
N THR A 172 -20.08 0.97 -13.47
CA THR A 172 -20.18 2.11 -14.39
C THR A 172 -21.16 3.17 -13.91
N ALA A 173 -22.26 2.77 -13.27
CA ALA A 173 -23.22 3.70 -12.66
C ALA A 173 -22.61 4.50 -11.49
N VAL A 174 -21.75 3.88 -10.69
CA VAL A 174 -21.07 4.57 -9.60
C VAL A 174 -20.07 5.60 -10.13
N VAL A 175 -19.19 5.21 -11.05
CA VAL A 175 -18.19 6.12 -11.62
C VAL A 175 -18.87 7.31 -12.31
N ARG A 176 -19.97 7.06 -13.05
CA ARG A 176 -20.78 8.10 -13.67
C ARG A 176 -21.40 9.04 -12.64
N ALA A 177 -22.00 8.52 -11.57
CA ALA A 177 -22.61 9.34 -10.52
C ALA A 177 -21.57 10.25 -9.84
N LEU A 178 -20.35 9.79 -9.62
CA LEU A 178 -19.26 10.60 -9.09
C LEU A 178 -18.86 11.70 -10.07
N ARG A 179 -18.68 11.38 -11.36
CA ARG A 179 -18.34 12.37 -12.38
C ARG A 179 -19.45 13.41 -12.59
N ASP A 180 -20.70 12.98 -12.64
CA ASP A 180 -21.85 13.87 -12.79
C ASP A 180 -21.99 14.84 -11.61
N ARG A 181 -21.65 14.38 -10.38
CA ARG A 181 -21.77 15.21 -9.16
C ARG A 181 -20.62 16.19 -8.99
N PHE A 182 -19.39 15.78 -9.27
CA PHE A 182 -18.18 16.55 -8.93
C PHE A 182 -17.45 17.13 -10.15
N GLY A 183 -17.80 16.71 -11.36
CA GLY A 183 -17.12 17.18 -12.58
C GLY A 183 -15.61 16.99 -12.51
N ASP A 184 -14.86 18.01 -12.93
CA ASP A 184 -13.39 18.01 -12.95
C ASP A 184 -12.76 18.44 -11.60
N GLU A 185 -13.57 18.67 -10.56
CA GLU A 185 -13.05 18.97 -9.22
C GLU A 185 -12.32 17.78 -8.60
N ILE A 186 -12.58 16.56 -9.10
CA ILE A 186 -11.94 15.34 -8.62
C ILE A 186 -11.27 14.57 -9.74
N GLU A 187 -10.14 13.96 -9.41
CA GLU A 187 -9.47 12.96 -10.23
C GLU A 187 -10.01 11.57 -9.86
N LEU A 188 -10.37 10.77 -10.89
CA LEU A 188 -10.89 9.42 -10.72
C LEU A 188 -10.03 8.41 -11.46
N TYR A 189 -9.72 7.28 -10.81
CA TYR A 189 -9.25 6.06 -11.45
C TYR A 189 -9.94 4.84 -10.85
N ILE A 190 -9.83 3.71 -11.52
CA ILE A 190 -10.54 2.49 -11.13
C ILE A 190 -9.59 1.34 -10.84
N ASP A 191 -10.00 0.45 -9.93
CA ASP A 191 -9.27 -0.76 -9.58
C ASP A 191 -10.23 -1.96 -9.56
N GLY A 192 -9.99 -2.91 -10.46
CA GLY A 192 -10.79 -4.10 -10.62
C GLY A 192 -10.43 -5.24 -9.66
N ASN A 193 -9.30 -5.19 -8.99
CA ASN A 193 -8.76 -6.27 -8.17
C ASN A 193 -8.98 -7.66 -8.81
N ARG A 194 -8.73 -7.77 -10.11
CA ARG A 194 -8.86 -8.99 -10.93
C ARG A 194 -10.31 -9.49 -11.08
N GLY A 195 -11.31 -8.63 -10.82
CA GLY A 195 -12.71 -9.01 -10.71
C GLY A 195 -13.39 -9.35 -12.03
N TRP A 196 -12.96 -8.80 -13.16
CA TRP A 196 -13.56 -9.01 -14.48
C TRP A 196 -12.72 -9.93 -15.37
N SER A 197 -13.35 -10.54 -16.35
CA SER A 197 -12.63 -11.05 -17.53
C SER A 197 -12.20 -9.88 -18.43
N ALA A 198 -11.21 -10.10 -19.30
CA ALA A 198 -10.76 -9.05 -20.23
C ALA A 198 -11.89 -8.51 -21.12
N SER A 199 -12.85 -9.35 -21.52
CA SER A 199 -14.02 -8.94 -22.31
C SER A 199 -15.04 -8.12 -21.51
N GLU A 200 -15.26 -8.43 -20.23
CA GLU A 200 -16.11 -7.63 -19.33
C GLU A 200 -15.43 -6.28 -19.06
N ALA A 201 -14.13 -6.28 -18.77
CA ALA A 201 -13.33 -5.07 -18.57
C ALA A 201 -13.41 -4.13 -19.78
N LEU A 202 -13.27 -4.66 -21.00
CA LEU A 202 -13.39 -3.84 -22.22
C LEU A 202 -14.78 -3.20 -22.37
N ARG A 203 -15.85 -3.94 -22.03
CA ARG A 203 -17.22 -3.38 -22.06
C ARG A 203 -17.38 -2.27 -21.05
N ALA A 204 -16.98 -2.50 -19.79
CA ALA A 204 -17.05 -1.52 -18.72
C ALA A 204 -16.26 -0.24 -19.08
N MET A 205 -15.03 -0.41 -19.58
CA MET A 205 -14.18 0.73 -19.96
C MET A 205 -14.78 1.54 -21.11
N ARG A 206 -15.43 0.90 -22.07
CA ARG A 206 -16.14 1.61 -23.15
C ARG A 206 -17.33 2.41 -22.67
N GLU A 207 -18.08 1.88 -21.68
CA GLU A 207 -19.18 2.61 -21.04
C GLU A 207 -18.70 3.79 -20.19
N MET A 208 -17.43 3.78 -19.77
CA MET A 208 -16.79 4.83 -18.97
C MET A 208 -15.84 5.73 -19.77
N ALA A 209 -15.77 5.58 -21.10
CA ALA A 209 -14.79 6.27 -21.95
C ALA A 209 -14.90 7.81 -21.89
N ASP A 210 -16.08 8.33 -21.63
CA ASP A 210 -16.39 9.77 -21.48
C ASP A 210 -16.21 10.31 -20.06
N LEU A 211 -15.83 9.46 -19.08
CA LEU A 211 -15.79 9.82 -17.66
C LEU A 211 -14.43 10.36 -17.19
N GLY A 212 -13.44 10.52 -18.08
CA GLY A 212 -12.16 11.15 -17.76
C GLY A 212 -11.37 10.41 -16.68
N LEU A 213 -11.32 9.08 -16.75
CA LEU A 213 -10.50 8.25 -15.86
C LEU A 213 -9.01 8.43 -16.15
N THR A 214 -8.18 8.53 -15.12
CA THR A 214 -6.72 8.72 -15.26
C THR A 214 -5.96 7.41 -15.34
N PHE A 215 -6.44 6.35 -14.69
CA PHE A 215 -5.84 5.02 -14.69
C PHE A 215 -6.90 3.91 -14.63
N ALA A 216 -6.50 2.74 -15.09
CA ALA A 216 -7.18 1.48 -14.84
C ALA A 216 -6.21 0.49 -14.19
N GLU A 217 -6.55 -0.04 -13.00
CA GLU A 217 -5.70 -0.95 -12.22
C GLU A 217 -6.29 -2.35 -12.20
N GLU A 218 -5.46 -3.37 -12.49
CA GLU A 218 -5.77 -4.81 -12.35
C GLU A 218 -7.22 -5.22 -12.67
N LEU A 219 -7.70 -4.87 -13.87
CA LEU A 219 -9.11 -5.11 -14.24
C LEU A 219 -9.44 -6.59 -14.37
N CYS A 220 -8.48 -7.44 -14.78
CA CYS A 220 -8.65 -8.88 -14.99
C CYS A 220 -7.55 -9.69 -14.29
N PRO A 221 -7.65 -11.04 -14.21
CA PRO A 221 -6.74 -11.89 -13.47
C PRO A 221 -5.26 -11.61 -13.75
N ALA A 222 -4.43 -11.65 -12.69
CA ALA A 222 -3.01 -11.34 -12.76
C ALA A 222 -2.22 -12.31 -13.65
N ASP A 223 -2.68 -13.53 -13.81
CA ASP A 223 -2.11 -14.56 -14.69
C ASP A 223 -2.61 -14.49 -16.15
N ASP A 224 -3.68 -13.69 -16.42
CA ASP A 224 -4.18 -13.45 -17.78
C ASP A 224 -3.36 -12.35 -18.51
N VAL A 225 -2.08 -12.62 -18.74
CA VAL A 225 -1.17 -11.70 -19.45
C VAL A 225 -1.70 -11.38 -20.88
N ILE A 226 -2.32 -12.37 -21.54
CA ILE A 226 -2.86 -12.20 -22.90
C ILE A 226 -4.04 -11.22 -22.88
N GLY A 227 -4.99 -11.40 -21.95
CA GLY A 227 -6.15 -10.52 -21.83
C GLY A 227 -5.76 -9.11 -21.43
N ARG A 228 -4.81 -8.94 -20.49
CA ARG A 228 -4.31 -7.61 -20.06
C ARG A 228 -3.60 -6.89 -21.21
N ARG A 229 -2.68 -7.55 -21.92
CA ARG A 229 -2.04 -7.01 -23.13
C ARG A 229 -3.07 -6.60 -24.19
N TRP A 230 -4.09 -7.44 -24.40
CA TRP A 230 -5.16 -7.13 -25.33
C TRP A 230 -5.94 -5.88 -24.91
N LEU A 231 -6.28 -5.73 -23.61
CA LEU A 231 -6.94 -4.53 -23.07
C LEU A 231 -6.11 -3.26 -23.29
N VAL A 232 -4.83 -3.28 -22.94
CA VAL A 232 -3.90 -2.16 -23.18
C VAL A 232 -3.88 -1.76 -24.66
N SER A 233 -3.94 -2.73 -25.59
CA SER A 233 -3.97 -2.45 -27.03
C SER A 233 -5.29 -1.86 -27.54
N LYS A 234 -6.36 -1.88 -26.74
CA LYS A 234 -7.73 -1.46 -27.14
C LYS A 234 -8.20 -0.18 -26.48
N LEU A 235 -7.49 0.29 -25.48
CA LEU A 235 -7.93 1.40 -24.63
C LEU A 235 -6.82 2.44 -24.52
N ASP A 236 -7.19 3.70 -24.67
CA ASP A 236 -6.28 4.84 -24.57
C ASP A 236 -6.28 5.38 -23.12
N ILE A 237 -5.83 4.54 -22.19
CA ILE A 237 -5.68 4.86 -20.77
C ILE A 237 -4.48 4.11 -20.19
N PRO A 238 -3.68 4.69 -19.30
CA PRO A 238 -2.63 3.98 -18.61
C PRO A 238 -3.16 2.84 -17.72
N PHE A 239 -2.51 1.66 -17.79
CA PHE A 239 -2.83 0.49 -16.99
C PHE A 239 -1.80 0.29 -15.88
N ILE A 240 -2.25 0.26 -14.63
CA ILE A 240 -1.42 -0.01 -13.47
C ILE A 240 -1.35 -1.53 -13.23
N ALA A 241 -0.13 -2.06 -13.18
CA ALA A 241 0.15 -3.39 -12.64
C ALA A 241 0.29 -3.30 -11.11
N ASP A 242 -0.51 -4.08 -10.38
CA ASP A 242 -0.50 -4.18 -8.92
C ASP A 242 -0.21 -5.63 -8.47
N GLU A 243 -1.23 -6.46 -8.37
CA GLU A 243 -1.06 -7.86 -7.97
C GLU A 243 -0.27 -8.70 -8.98
N SER A 244 -0.21 -8.27 -10.22
CA SER A 244 0.60 -8.91 -11.27
C SER A 244 2.08 -8.55 -11.22
N ALA A 245 2.48 -7.55 -10.45
CA ALA A 245 3.81 -6.96 -10.43
C ALA A 245 4.31 -6.68 -9.01
N THR A 246 4.47 -7.72 -8.21
CA THR A 246 4.88 -7.63 -6.80
C THR A 246 6.39 -7.63 -6.60
N THR A 247 7.17 -7.98 -7.62
CA THR A 247 8.64 -8.03 -7.61
C THR A 247 9.22 -7.30 -8.82
N PRO A 248 10.50 -6.86 -8.79
CA PRO A 248 11.15 -6.26 -9.95
C PRO A 248 11.11 -7.15 -11.20
N ALA A 249 11.21 -8.47 -11.04
CA ALA A 249 11.13 -9.42 -12.15
C ALA A 249 9.73 -9.46 -12.77
N GLU A 250 8.69 -9.43 -11.93
CA GLU A 250 7.31 -9.37 -12.39
C GLU A 250 6.99 -8.04 -13.06
N VAL A 251 7.42 -6.91 -12.49
CA VAL A 251 7.31 -5.59 -13.15
C VAL A 251 7.95 -5.64 -14.55
N THR A 252 9.16 -6.17 -14.65
CA THR A 252 9.85 -6.33 -15.95
C THR A 252 9.02 -7.16 -16.92
N ARG A 253 8.47 -8.30 -16.48
CA ARG A 253 7.62 -9.17 -17.30
C ARG A 253 6.38 -8.44 -17.81
N GLU A 254 5.67 -7.75 -16.91
CA GLU A 254 4.42 -7.03 -17.25
C GLU A 254 4.65 -5.94 -18.29
N ILE A 255 5.70 -5.15 -18.10
CA ILE A 255 6.02 -4.05 -19.02
C ILE A 255 6.51 -4.59 -20.37
N LEU A 256 7.44 -5.56 -20.37
CA LEU A 256 7.95 -6.14 -21.62
C LEU A 256 6.88 -6.91 -22.40
N SER A 257 5.90 -7.49 -21.72
CA SER A 257 4.76 -8.11 -22.41
C SER A 257 3.76 -7.10 -22.96
N GLY A 258 3.83 -5.83 -22.56
CA GLY A 258 2.86 -4.79 -22.93
C GLY A 258 1.52 -4.93 -22.20
N ALA A 259 1.51 -5.58 -21.02
CA ALA A 259 0.32 -5.81 -20.21
C ALA A 259 0.05 -4.68 -19.19
N ALA A 260 1.01 -3.78 -18.99
CA ALA A 260 0.88 -2.60 -18.15
C ALA A 260 1.76 -1.45 -18.68
N THR A 261 1.44 -0.21 -18.26
CA THR A 261 2.17 1.02 -18.62
C THR A 261 2.54 1.85 -17.38
N ALA A 262 2.05 1.46 -16.21
CA ALA A 262 2.34 2.05 -14.92
C ALA A 262 2.45 0.94 -13.85
N VAL A 263 2.99 1.24 -12.69
CA VAL A 263 3.19 0.27 -11.61
C VAL A 263 2.75 0.83 -10.25
N SER A 264 2.11 -0.02 -9.45
CA SER A 264 1.79 0.25 -8.05
C SER A 264 2.90 -0.27 -7.14
N ILE A 265 3.51 0.62 -6.34
CA ILE A 265 4.46 0.26 -5.28
C ILE A 265 3.71 0.23 -3.96
N LYS A 266 3.72 -0.91 -3.27
CA LYS A 266 3.15 -1.09 -1.93
C LYS A 266 4.25 -1.51 -0.96
N CYS A 267 4.69 -0.59 -0.09
CA CYS A 267 5.74 -0.89 0.89
C CYS A 267 5.37 -2.06 1.81
N ALA A 268 4.09 -2.25 2.10
CA ALA A 268 3.59 -3.38 2.89
C ALA A 268 3.93 -4.78 2.33
N ARG A 269 4.26 -4.90 1.02
CA ARG A 269 4.67 -6.17 0.40
C ARG A 269 6.09 -6.18 -0.15
N THR A 270 6.71 -5.01 -0.35
CA THR A 270 8.04 -4.89 -0.94
C THR A 270 9.09 -4.34 0.03
N GLY A 271 8.68 -3.84 1.20
CA GLY A 271 9.56 -3.09 2.09
C GLY A 271 10.17 -1.88 1.37
N PHE A 272 11.13 -1.22 1.97
CA PHE A 272 11.83 -0.11 1.32
C PHE A 272 12.90 -0.61 0.33
N THR A 273 13.58 -1.70 0.64
CA THR A 273 14.67 -2.25 -0.19
C THR A 273 14.17 -2.69 -1.57
N GLN A 274 13.09 -3.45 -1.68
CA GLN A 274 12.55 -3.84 -2.99
C GLN A 274 11.79 -2.71 -3.66
N SER A 275 11.11 -1.86 -2.89
CA SER A 275 10.45 -0.67 -3.42
C SER A 275 11.44 0.25 -4.16
N GLN A 276 12.67 0.44 -3.63
CA GLN A 276 13.72 1.16 -4.33
C GLN A 276 14.10 0.51 -5.67
N ARG A 277 14.20 -0.82 -5.72
CA ARG A 277 14.51 -1.56 -6.96
C ARG A 277 13.42 -1.38 -8.00
N VAL A 278 12.14 -1.47 -7.59
CA VAL A 278 11.00 -1.22 -8.49
C VAL A 278 10.98 0.23 -8.94
N HIS A 279 11.22 1.19 -8.01
CA HIS A 279 11.29 2.61 -8.33
C HIS A 279 12.36 2.91 -9.40
N HIS A 280 13.60 2.46 -9.20
CA HIS A 280 14.70 2.71 -10.15
C HIS A 280 14.44 2.03 -11.51
N LEU A 281 13.84 0.84 -11.50
CA LEU A 281 13.41 0.18 -12.75
C LEU A 281 12.35 1.01 -13.47
N ALA A 282 11.32 1.47 -12.76
CA ALA A 282 10.26 2.30 -13.32
C ALA A 282 10.80 3.62 -13.87
N GLU A 283 11.68 4.29 -13.12
CA GLU A 283 12.36 5.53 -13.55
C GLU A 283 13.16 5.31 -14.83
N GLY A 284 13.97 4.24 -14.88
CA GLY A 284 14.78 3.90 -16.06
C GLY A 284 13.96 3.54 -17.30
N LEU A 285 12.73 3.07 -17.12
CA LEU A 285 11.80 2.74 -18.20
C LEU A 285 10.82 3.87 -18.54
N GLY A 286 10.86 4.99 -17.80
CA GLY A 286 9.94 6.12 -17.99
C GLY A 286 8.49 5.82 -17.62
N LEU A 287 8.26 4.89 -16.68
CA LEU A 287 6.92 4.51 -16.22
C LEU A 287 6.38 5.48 -15.18
N GLU A 288 5.06 5.60 -15.12
CA GLU A 288 4.39 6.21 -13.98
C GLU A 288 4.35 5.25 -12.79
N VAL A 289 4.43 5.82 -11.59
CA VAL A 289 4.35 5.09 -10.32
C VAL A 289 3.24 5.66 -9.46
N VAL A 290 2.42 4.77 -8.90
CA VAL A 290 1.43 5.09 -7.86
C VAL A 290 1.84 4.41 -6.57
N MET A 291 1.80 5.14 -5.45
CA MET A 291 1.98 4.54 -4.12
C MET A 291 0.66 3.90 -3.70
N GLY A 292 0.62 2.58 -3.79
CA GLY A 292 -0.55 1.80 -3.44
C GLY A 292 -0.63 1.47 -1.94
N ASN A 293 -1.74 0.88 -1.52
CA ASN A 293 -2.05 0.51 -0.14
C ASN A 293 -2.48 -0.96 -0.04
N GLN A 294 -2.27 -1.55 1.13
CA GLN A 294 -2.66 -2.93 1.44
C GLN A 294 -3.66 -2.99 2.62
N VAL A 295 -4.51 -1.96 2.75
CA VAL A 295 -5.36 -1.65 3.90
C VAL A 295 -4.55 -1.33 5.16
N ASP A 296 -3.43 -0.63 4.98
CA ASP A 296 -2.48 -0.28 6.03
C ASP A 296 -3.15 0.55 7.13
N GLY A 297 -2.75 0.32 8.38
CA GLY A 297 -3.00 1.22 9.49
C GLY A 297 -2.15 2.50 9.39
N GLN A 298 -2.18 3.32 10.44
CA GLN A 298 -1.38 4.56 10.45
C GLN A 298 0.12 4.29 10.35
N LEU A 299 0.63 3.26 11.02
CA LEU A 299 2.05 2.88 10.98
C LEU A 299 2.49 2.48 9.56
N GLY A 300 1.73 1.61 8.88
CA GLY A 300 2.00 1.21 7.50
C GLY A 300 1.86 2.38 6.52
N SER A 301 0.87 3.25 6.73
CA SER A 301 0.68 4.47 5.94
C SER A 301 1.84 5.46 6.13
N ALA A 302 2.40 5.59 7.35
CA ALA A 302 3.59 6.41 7.61
C ALA A 302 4.81 5.87 6.85
N CYS A 303 5.02 4.54 6.82
CA CYS A 303 6.08 3.90 6.04
C CYS A 303 5.88 4.19 4.54
N THR A 304 4.69 3.98 4.01
CA THR A 304 4.37 4.20 2.59
C THR A 304 4.56 5.68 2.20
N ALA A 305 4.13 6.60 3.06
CA ALA A 305 4.30 8.04 2.86
C ALA A 305 5.77 8.46 2.90
N ALA A 306 6.57 7.92 3.83
CA ALA A 306 8.00 8.19 3.90
C ALA A 306 8.74 7.75 2.62
N PHE A 307 8.39 6.59 2.06
CA PHE A 307 8.94 6.14 0.77
C PHE A 307 8.45 7.01 -0.39
N GLY A 308 7.15 7.28 -0.46
CA GLY A 308 6.55 8.09 -1.53
C GLY A 308 7.16 9.49 -1.62
N ALA A 309 7.43 10.12 -0.46
CA ALA A 309 8.05 11.45 -0.37
C ALA A 309 9.55 11.45 -0.65
N ALA A 310 10.20 10.27 -0.66
CA ALA A 310 11.64 10.19 -0.84
C ALA A 310 12.11 10.51 -2.25
N PHE A 311 11.31 10.22 -3.28
CA PHE A 311 11.71 10.35 -4.68
C PHE A 311 10.73 11.22 -5.48
N ARG A 312 11.26 11.92 -6.50
CA ARG A 312 10.43 12.74 -7.37
C ARG A 312 9.33 11.92 -8.08
N LEU A 313 9.67 10.75 -8.61
CA LEU A 313 8.74 9.93 -9.37
C LEU A 313 7.56 9.43 -8.50
N THR A 314 7.84 8.93 -7.29
CA THR A 314 6.82 8.38 -6.37
C THR A 314 5.92 9.46 -5.76
N SER A 315 6.34 10.74 -5.76
CA SER A 315 5.55 11.86 -5.25
C SER A 315 4.70 12.57 -6.31
N GLN A 316 4.86 12.22 -7.59
CA GLN A 316 4.13 12.88 -8.69
C GLN A 316 2.63 12.56 -8.69
N ARG A 317 2.24 11.36 -8.26
CA ARG A 317 0.84 10.95 -8.16
C ARG A 317 0.40 10.87 -6.70
N PRO A 318 -0.87 11.16 -6.40
CA PRO A 318 -1.41 10.96 -5.06
C PRO A 318 -1.28 9.50 -4.62
N GLY A 319 -0.83 9.28 -3.37
CA GLY A 319 -0.71 7.95 -2.79
C GLY A 319 -1.97 7.51 -2.05
N GLU A 320 -2.24 6.22 -2.01
CA GLU A 320 -3.35 5.62 -1.27
C GLU A 320 -3.02 5.60 0.24
N LEU A 321 -3.12 6.76 0.90
CA LEU A 321 -2.63 6.99 2.27
C LEU A 321 -3.73 7.27 3.29
N SER A 322 -4.98 6.93 3.00
CA SER A 322 -6.13 7.29 3.84
C SER A 322 -6.91 6.10 4.41
N ASN A 323 -6.51 4.86 4.18
CA ASN A 323 -7.25 3.67 4.66
C ASN A 323 -7.43 3.63 6.17
N PHE A 324 -6.47 4.16 6.93
CA PHE A 324 -6.56 4.23 8.39
C PHE A 324 -7.73 5.08 8.88
N LEU A 325 -8.28 5.99 8.07
CA LEU A 325 -9.48 6.77 8.42
C LEU A 325 -10.73 5.91 8.61
N ASP A 326 -10.75 4.72 8.03
CA ASP A 326 -11.85 3.75 8.20
C ASP A 326 -11.70 2.90 9.46
N MET A 327 -10.55 2.91 10.14
CA MET A 327 -10.33 2.22 11.42
C MET A 327 -10.95 2.99 12.58
N SER A 328 -11.43 2.28 13.59
CA SER A 328 -12.03 2.89 14.78
C SER A 328 -11.01 3.55 15.71
N ASP A 329 -9.76 3.10 15.67
CA ASP A 329 -8.61 3.56 16.45
C ASP A 329 -7.30 3.29 15.69
N ASP A 330 -6.17 3.55 16.30
CA ASP A 330 -4.82 3.30 15.78
C ASP A 330 -3.85 2.86 16.90
N LEU A 331 -2.56 2.67 16.57
CA LEU A 331 -1.51 2.33 17.54
C LEU A 331 -0.55 3.48 17.84
N LEU A 332 -0.75 4.68 17.30
CA LEU A 332 0.20 5.78 17.45
C LEU A 332 -0.17 6.71 18.62
N THR A 333 0.84 7.29 19.28
CA THR A 333 0.67 8.34 20.28
C THR A 333 0.13 9.62 19.66
N GLN A 334 0.59 9.94 18.43
CA GLN A 334 0.13 11.07 17.65
C GLN A 334 -0.42 10.56 16.32
N PRO A 335 -1.71 10.77 16.01
CA PRO A 335 -2.28 10.30 14.77
C PRO A 335 -1.71 11.07 13.57
N LEU A 336 -1.65 10.39 12.42
CA LEU A 336 -1.33 11.04 11.15
C LEU A 336 -2.44 12.03 10.78
N VAL A 337 -2.03 13.19 10.26
CA VAL A 337 -2.96 14.25 9.89
C VAL A 337 -2.94 14.43 8.37
N ILE A 338 -4.12 14.35 7.77
CA ILE A 338 -4.36 14.75 6.38
C ILE A 338 -5.04 16.10 6.40
N SER A 339 -4.45 17.09 5.74
CA SER A 339 -4.97 18.44 5.59
C SER A 339 -4.76 18.95 4.17
N ASP A 340 -5.76 19.61 3.61
CA ASP A 340 -5.71 20.11 2.23
C ASP A 340 -5.34 19.04 1.18
N GLY A 341 -5.77 17.80 1.42
CA GLY A 341 -5.48 16.66 0.55
C GLY A 341 -4.05 16.14 0.64
N GLU A 342 -3.27 16.57 1.62
CA GLU A 342 -1.88 16.17 1.81
C GLU A 342 -1.64 15.55 3.20
N LEU A 343 -0.78 14.54 3.25
CA LEU A 343 -0.22 13.97 4.47
C LEU A 343 1.22 14.49 4.63
N VAL A 344 1.49 15.13 5.76
CA VAL A 344 2.82 15.66 6.10
C VAL A 344 3.69 14.52 6.64
N ILE A 345 4.90 14.41 6.12
CA ILE A 345 5.88 13.40 6.55
C ILE A 345 6.58 13.89 7.81
N GLY A 346 6.66 13.05 8.83
CA GLY A 346 7.36 13.39 10.06
C GLY A 346 8.83 13.73 9.81
N SER A 347 9.34 14.76 10.51
CA SER A 347 10.72 15.22 10.40
C SER A 347 11.66 14.62 11.47
N GLY A 348 11.15 13.82 12.39
CA GLY A 348 11.94 13.13 13.43
C GLY A 348 12.73 11.94 12.86
N ALA A 349 13.54 11.34 13.70
CA ALA A 349 14.34 10.16 13.35
C ALA A 349 13.46 8.95 13.01
N GLY A 350 13.96 8.07 12.16
CA GLY A 350 13.22 6.89 11.71
C GLY A 350 12.05 7.26 10.78
N ILE A 351 10.92 6.59 10.94
CA ILE A 351 9.64 6.92 10.26
C ILE A 351 8.84 7.98 11.03
N SER A 352 9.41 8.54 12.09
CA SER A 352 8.86 9.65 12.90
C SER A 352 7.50 9.34 13.54
N VAL A 353 7.29 8.12 13.99
CA VAL A 353 6.09 7.72 14.74
C VAL A 353 6.47 7.03 16.05
N GLU A 354 5.58 7.07 17.02
CA GLU A 354 5.74 6.44 18.32
C GLU A 354 4.52 5.56 18.63
N ILE A 355 4.77 4.35 19.10
CA ILE A 355 3.71 3.41 19.47
C ILE A 355 3.15 3.75 20.87
N ASP A 356 1.85 3.87 20.96
CA ASP A 356 1.11 3.98 22.20
C ASP A 356 0.97 2.58 22.85
N GLU A 357 1.69 2.37 23.95
CA GLU A 357 1.70 1.08 24.65
C GLU A 357 0.35 0.71 25.30
N GLU A 358 -0.46 1.69 25.65
CA GLU A 358 -1.80 1.44 26.21
C GLU A 358 -2.75 0.99 25.10
N LYS A 359 -2.72 1.64 23.93
CA LYS A 359 -3.46 1.21 22.75
C LYS A 359 -3.00 -0.18 22.28
N LEU A 360 -1.68 -0.41 22.18
CA LEU A 360 -1.15 -1.73 21.83
C LEU A 360 -1.63 -2.79 22.84
N THR A 361 -1.57 -2.49 24.14
CA THR A 361 -2.08 -3.37 25.19
C THR A 361 -3.56 -3.68 25.01
N ARG A 362 -4.36 -2.73 24.55
CA ARG A 362 -5.80 -2.91 24.31
C ARG A 362 -6.09 -3.84 23.13
N TYR A 363 -5.32 -3.72 22.05
CA TYR A 363 -5.62 -4.37 20.76
C TYR A 363 -4.80 -5.63 20.47
N ARG A 364 -3.71 -5.90 21.19
CA ARG A 364 -2.89 -7.11 20.98
C ARG A 364 -3.65 -8.39 21.32
N LEU A 365 -3.34 -9.47 20.58
CA LEU A 365 -4.03 -10.77 20.66
C LEU A 365 -3.21 -11.88 21.34
N ASP A 366 -1.95 -11.65 21.65
CA ASP A 366 -0.98 -12.62 22.19
C ASP A 366 -0.80 -12.54 23.71
N ARG A 367 -1.87 -12.25 24.44
CA ARG A 367 -1.89 -12.18 25.92
C ARG A 367 -2.11 -13.53 26.57
#